data_fdc4be01640a4710c512ce68edd9be2c
#
_entry.id   fdc4be01640a4710c512ce68edd9be2c
#
_cell.length_a   1.000
_cell.length_b   1.000
_cell.length_c   1.000
_cell.angle_alpha   90.00
_cell.angle_beta   90.00
_cell.angle_gamma   90.00
#
_symmetry.space_group_name_H-M   'P 1'
#
loop_
_entity.id
_entity.type
_entity.pdbx_description
1 polymer ?
#
loop_
_entity_poly.entity_id
_entity_poly.type
_entity_poly.pdbx_seq_one_letter_code
_entity_poly.pdbx_strand_id
1 'polypeptide(L)'
;NAVYEKELPVRPVLAQLRCAHAAAFFASEYQLSRQEWMSKNQLVYSLQSARWRSVLGQKPPLLTPWEKGLSAALDCSGALDADKIEAAVCAAFQTYLHFNGAVPGKSPFRLHFSDKWVPLLTKLLPTELVRTDELTLGRCAAAGENGVVRASNALRSRLRSNEREGEDRTYIERCFGRSIYSPRQLALIEQRCCSGSHLGCHLWFTHGEHPPGQAMSADTQRLFEQAAQQAKRNRAAYDCESELHQSALVRLTEQIQNCMLIHQQPEDLLARKGRLDGTWVWRTPVLQDGRVFLRKDEESRAGFTVDLMLDASASRLRCQESIAIEGYILAKSLAACGIPVRVTSFCSLRGYTVLHILKDFGDKNGERRVFDYFAAGWNRDGLALRGMGELIKSAPEEKHLLLLLTDASPNDSHKILPSGKVPLSREYDGQSGIDDTAAEVRSLRAKGVRVAALFMGENSSVPAANAIYGRDLVRIRRIDQLASAAGRLIQDEIRELSL
;
A
#
# COMPACT_ATOMS: atom_id res chain seq x y z
N ASN A 1 7.51 -19.73 29.90
CA ASN A 1 6.51 -20.13 30.91
C ASN A 1 7.15 -20.91 32.07
N ALA A 2 7.91 -21.99 31.87
CA ALA A 2 8.46 -22.82 32.92
C ALA A 2 9.18 -22.01 34.01
N VAL A 3 10.10 -21.12 33.64
CA VAL A 3 10.82 -20.27 34.62
C VAL A 3 9.86 -19.33 35.35
N TYR A 4 8.94 -18.72 34.62
CA TYR A 4 7.94 -17.80 35.16
C TYR A 4 7.05 -18.52 36.20
N GLU A 5 6.50 -19.69 35.86
CA GLU A 5 5.63 -20.45 36.75
C GLU A 5 6.36 -20.94 38.01
N LYS A 6 7.64 -21.34 37.88
CA LYS A 6 8.47 -21.75 38.99
C LYS A 6 8.81 -20.61 39.95
N GLU A 7 9.08 -19.41 39.41
CA GLU A 7 9.48 -18.24 40.21
C GLU A 7 8.30 -17.42 40.74
N LEU A 8 7.11 -17.55 40.17
CA LEU A 8 5.93 -16.76 40.54
C LEU A 8 5.55 -16.85 42.02
N PRO A 9 5.56 -18.04 42.69
CA PRO A 9 5.25 -18.16 44.11
C PRO A 9 6.23 -17.41 45.00
N VAL A 10 7.51 -17.32 44.59
CA VAL A 10 8.58 -16.64 45.31
C VAL A 10 8.61 -15.16 45.04
N ARG A 11 8.20 -14.75 43.82
CA ARG A 11 8.29 -13.36 43.31
C ARG A 11 6.98 -12.90 42.67
N PRO A 12 5.97 -12.53 43.47
CA PRO A 12 4.64 -12.17 42.92
C PRO A 12 4.66 -10.94 41.98
N VAL A 13 5.68 -10.09 42.09
CA VAL A 13 5.91 -8.93 41.15
C VAL A 13 6.04 -9.37 39.70
N LEU A 14 6.45 -10.61 39.42
CA LEU A 14 6.54 -11.15 38.09
C LEU A 14 5.20 -11.12 37.34
N ALA A 15 4.07 -11.27 38.03
CA ALA A 15 2.75 -11.17 37.40
C ALA A 15 2.49 -9.78 36.89
N GLN A 16 2.82 -8.73 37.64
CA GLN A 16 2.67 -7.35 37.22
C GLN A 16 3.61 -7.01 36.05
N LEU A 17 4.86 -7.46 36.13
CA LEU A 17 5.83 -7.27 35.01
C LEU A 17 5.36 -7.97 33.74
N ARG A 18 4.79 -9.16 33.84
CA ARG A 18 4.25 -9.89 32.69
C ARG A 18 3.07 -9.18 32.05
N CYS A 19 2.15 -8.65 32.87
CA CYS A 19 1.04 -7.84 32.39
C CYS A 19 1.52 -6.53 31.75
N ALA A 20 2.49 -5.83 32.36
CA ALA A 20 3.10 -4.62 31.82
C ALA A 20 3.80 -4.90 30.49
N HIS A 21 4.53 -6.01 30.38
CA HIS A 21 5.17 -6.43 29.14
C HIS A 21 4.12 -6.76 28.05
N ALA A 22 3.05 -7.46 28.39
CA ALA A 22 1.95 -7.73 27.44
C ALA A 22 1.28 -6.46 26.97
N ALA A 23 1.05 -5.48 27.84
CA ALA A 23 0.52 -4.17 27.46
C ALA A 23 1.48 -3.38 26.56
N ALA A 24 2.79 -3.40 26.87
CA ALA A 24 3.83 -2.77 26.05
C ALA A 24 3.95 -3.44 24.67
N PHE A 25 3.82 -4.77 24.59
CA PHE A 25 3.79 -5.49 23.31
C PHE A 25 2.67 -4.98 22.41
N PHE A 26 1.44 -4.85 22.92
CA PHE A 26 0.34 -4.32 22.12
C PHE A 26 0.43 -2.82 21.86
N ALA A 27 1.05 -2.04 22.73
CA ALA A 27 1.36 -0.64 22.46
C ALA A 27 2.39 -0.50 21.33
N SER A 28 3.42 -1.36 21.31
CA SER A 28 4.41 -1.42 20.22
C SER A 28 3.84 -2.03 18.93
N GLU A 29 2.80 -2.88 19.03
CA GLU A 29 2.10 -3.44 17.87
C GLU A 29 1.61 -2.36 16.91
N TYR A 30 1.12 -1.25 17.43
CA TYR A 30 0.69 -0.11 16.61
C TYR A 30 1.84 0.63 15.93
N GLN A 31 3.06 0.46 16.43
CA GLN A 31 4.26 1.11 15.86
C GLN A 31 5.04 0.17 14.92
N LEU A 32 5.17 -1.11 15.29
CA LEU A 32 5.87 -2.15 14.52
C LEU A 32 4.98 -2.80 13.45
N SER A 33 3.69 -2.59 13.60
CA SER A 33 2.73 -2.64 12.54
C SER A 33 2.38 -4.01 11.95
N ARG A 34 1.18 -4.10 11.46
CA ARG A 34 0.75 -5.08 10.45
C ARG A 34 1.79 -5.33 9.34
N GLN A 35 2.74 -4.41 9.16
CA GLN A 35 3.84 -4.52 8.21
C GLN A 35 4.67 -5.77 8.44
N GLU A 36 5.25 -5.95 9.64
CA GLU A 36 6.01 -7.14 9.97
C GLU A 36 5.12 -8.38 10.05
N TRP A 37 3.93 -8.22 10.60
CA TRP A 37 2.95 -9.29 10.68
C TRP A 37 2.54 -9.83 9.33
N MET A 38 2.27 -8.97 8.35
CA MET A 38 1.89 -9.38 7.01
C MET A 38 3.08 -9.84 6.14
N SER A 39 4.30 -9.38 6.44
CA SER A 39 5.44 -9.60 5.56
C SER A 39 6.33 -10.80 5.90
N LYS A 40 6.69 -11.03 7.17
CA LYS A 40 7.77 -11.97 7.49
C LYS A 40 7.52 -12.95 8.62
N ASN A 41 6.80 -12.59 9.67
CA ASN A 41 6.73 -13.36 10.93
C ASN A 41 5.30 -13.60 11.42
N GLN A 42 4.39 -13.84 10.50
CA GLN A 42 2.97 -14.02 10.81
C GLN A 42 2.71 -15.09 11.88
N LEU A 43 3.36 -16.25 11.75
CA LEU A 43 3.22 -17.33 12.73
C LEU A 43 3.68 -16.91 14.13
N VAL A 44 4.87 -16.31 14.22
CA VAL A 44 5.44 -15.86 15.50
C VAL A 44 4.55 -14.80 16.14
N TYR A 45 4.07 -13.85 15.34
CA TYR A 45 3.16 -12.81 15.78
C TYR A 45 1.82 -13.39 16.27
N SER A 46 1.21 -14.33 15.53
CA SER A 46 -0.05 -14.98 15.91
C SER A 46 0.08 -15.70 17.27
N LEU A 47 1.16 -16.45 17.45
CA LEU A 47 1.43 -17.16 18.69
C LEU A 47 1.70 -16.22 19.86
N GLN A 48 2.51 -15.17 19.66
CA GLN A 48 2.80 -14.17 20.70
C GLN A 48 1.55 -13.36 21.06
N SER A 49 0.79 -12.90 20.06
CA SER A 49 -0.46 -12.17 20.29
C SER A 49 -1.48 -13.02 21.07
N ALA A 50 -1.64 -14.29 20.72
CA ALA A 50 -2.52 -15.20 21.47
C ALA A 50 -2.09 -15.32 22.93
N ARG A 51 -0.79 -15.50 23.16
CA ARG A 51 -0.22 -15.63 24.51
C ARG A 51 -0.41 -14.35 25.34
N TRP A 52 -0.07 -13.19 24.79
CA TRP A 52 -0.15 -11.94 25.55
C TRP A 52 -1.59 -11.49 25.80
N ARG A 53 -2.52 -11.76 24.87
CA ARG A 53 -3.96 -11.54 25.13
C ARG A 53 -4.48 -12.43 26.24
N SER A 54 -4.05 -13.68 26.28
CA SER A 54 -4.39 -14.57 27.38
C SER A 54 -3.88 -14.06 28.75
N VAL A 55 -2.67 -13.48 28.78
CA VAL A 55 -2.12 -12.85 30.01
C VAL A 55 -2.95 -11.64 30.46
N LEU A 56 -3.48 -10.87 29.51
CA LEU A 56 -4.33 -9.70 29.78
C LEU A 56 -5.82 -10.05 29.98
N GLY A 57 -6.19 -11.34 30.00
CA GLY A 57 -7.60 -11.77 30.11
C GLY A 57 -8.47 -11.44 28.92
N GLN A 58 -7.86 -11.09 27.77
CA GLN A 58 -8.56 -10.76 26.53
C GLN A 58 -8.81 -12.01 25.69
N LYS A 59 -9.85 -11.96 24.83
CA LYS A 59 -10.11 -13.06 23.88
C LYS A 59 -8.90 -13.28 22.96
N PRO A 60 -8.38 -14.53 22.85
CA PRO A 60 -7.29 -14.82 21.94
C PRO A 60 -7.73 -14.60 20.50
N PRO A 61 -6.80 -14.31 19.56
CA PRO A 61 -7.10 -14.24 18.14
C PRO A 61 -7.53 -15.62 17.64
N LEU A 62 -8.19 -15.66 16.49
CA LEU A 62 -8.54 -16.91 15.82
C LEU A 62 -7.25 -17.60 15.35
N LEU A 63 -6.83 -18.63 16.06
CA LEU A 63 -5.73 -19.52 15.68
C LEU A 63 -6.27 -20.70 14.89
N THR A 64 -5.55 -21.13 13.86
CA THR A 64 -5.82 -22.39 13.17
C THR A 64 -5.65 -23.58 14.13
N PRO A 65 -6.26 -24.75 13.88
CA PRO A 65 -6.04 -25.95 14.70
C PRO A 65 -4.55 -26.30 14.81
N TRP A 66 -3.78 -26.12 13.76
CA TRP A 66 -2.34 -26.35 13.71
C TRP A 66 -1.57 -25.36 14.62
N GLU A 67 -1.88 -24.05 14.53
CA GLU A 67 -1.26 -23.04 15.40
C GLU A 67 -1.60 -23.25 16.89
N LYS A 68 -2.84 -23.67 17.19
CA LYS A 68 -3.23 -24.04 18.56
C LYS A 68 -2.42 -25.22 19.09
N GLY A 69 -2.23 -26.24 18.26
CA GLY A 69 -1.40 -27.38 18.59
C GLY A 69 0.06 -27.00 18.85
N LEU A 70 0.64 -26.19 17.98
CA LEU A 70 2.01 -25.68 18.14
C LEU A 70 2.13 -24.81 19.40
N SER A 71 1.18 -23.91 19.65
CA SER A 71 1.17 -23.06 20.84
C SER A 71 1.12 -23.90 22.14
N ALA A 72 0.28 -24.93 22.17
CA ALA A 72 0.17 -25.85 23.30
C ALA A 72 1.47 -26.68 23.49
N ALA A 73 2.08 -27.12 22.39
CA ALA A 73 3.34 -27.88 22.45
C ALA A 73 4.52 -27.03 22.95
N LEU A 74 4.51 -25.70 22.69
CA LEU A 74 5.52 -24.75 23.16
C LEU A 74 5.25 -24.21 24.58
N ASP A 75 4.10 -24.53 25.18
CA ASP A 75 3.72 -24.04 26.50
C ASP A 75 4.27 -24.98 27.57
N CYS A 76 5.57 -24.84 27.87
CA CYS A 76 6.26 -25.67 28.86
C CYS A 76 5.84 -25.32 30.29
N SER A 77 5.50 -26.33 31.08
CA SER A 77 5.14 -26.20 32.49
C SER A 77 6.35 -25.90 33.37
N GLY A 78 6.16 -25.20 34.49
CA GLY A 78 7.18 -24.95 35.51
C GLY A 78 7.67 -26.21 36.27
N ALA A 79 6.95 -27.34 36.12
CA ALA A 79 7.35 -28.63 36.69
C ALA A 79 8.38 -29.39 35.84
N LEU A 80 8.68 -28.93 34.63
CA LEU A 80 9.64 -29.57 33.74
C LEU A 80 11.07 -29.12 34.02
N ASP A 81 12.01 -30.08 34.01
CA ASP A 81 13.46 -29.81 34.02
C ASP A 81 13.97 -29.35 32.68
N ALA A 82 15.17 -28.78 32.62
CA ALA A 82 15.76 -28.23 31.40
C ALA A 82 15.81 -29.24 30.24
N ASP A 83 16.24 -30.47 30.51
CA ASP A 83 16.34 -31.55 29.54
C ASP A 83 14.97 -31.93 28.94
N LYS A 84 13.93 -31.95 29.79
CA LYS A 84 12.56 -32.24 29.36
C LYS A 84 11.98 -31.08 28.54
N ILE A 85 12.33 -29.82 28.85
CA ILE A 85 11.93 -28.64 28.06
C ILE A 85 12.59 -28.69 26.68
N GLU A 86 13.89 -29.03 26.62
CA GLU A 86 14.61 -29.22 25.38
C GLU A 86 13.97 -30.30 24.51
N ALA A 87 13.69 -31.46 25.11
CA ALA A 87 13.03 -32.56 24.42
C ALA A 87 11.63 -32.16 23.90
N ALA A 88 10.84 -31.45 24.70
CA ALA A 88 9.51 -30.96 24.30
C ALA A 88 9.59 -29.94 23.12
N VAL A 89 10.54 -29.03 23.20
CA VAL A 89 10.77 -28.05 22.12
C VAL A 89 11.23 -28.75 20.84
N CYS A 90 12.19 -29.67 20.93
CA CYS A 90 12.65 -30.46 19.78
C CYS A 90 11.50 -31.27 19.16
N ALA A 91 10.67 -31.91 19.95
CA ALA A 91 9.50 -32.63 19.48
C ALA A 91 8.49 -31.72 18.77
N ALA A 92 8.24 -30.54 19.33
CA ALA A 92 7.38 -29.56 18.73
C ALA A 92 7.92 -29.09 17.34
N PHE A 93 9.22 -28.83 17.25
CA PHE A 93 9.87 -28.43 15.97
C PHE A 93 9.83 -29.56 14.94
N GLN A 94 10.04 -30.80 15.34
CA GLN A 94 9.94 -31.96 14.47
C GLN A 94 8.52 -32.17 13.96
N THR A 95 7.53 -32.11 14.86
CA THR A 95 6.14 -32.43 14.53
C THR A 95 5.48 -31.34 13.68
N TYR A 96 5.70 -30.06 14.03
CA TYR A 96 4.98 -28.96 13.42
C TYR A 96 5.76 -28.24 12.33
N LEU A 97 7.09 -28.20 12.43
CA LEU A 97 7.94 -27.49 11.45
C LEU A 97 8.74 -28.45 10.57
N HIS A 98 8.54 -29.77 10.73
CA HIS A 98 9.24 -30.83 9.99
C HIS A 98 10.78 -30.67 9.99
N PHE A 99 11.30 -30.13 11.09
CA PHE A 99 12.72 -29.90 11.28
C PHE A 99 13.40 -31.23 11.61
N ASN A 100 14.01 -31.89 10.64
CA ASN A 100 14.78 -33.10 10.83
C ASN A 100 16.14 -32.76 11.44
N GLY A 101 16.12 -32.33 12.69
CA GLY A 101 17.19 -31.77 13.47
C GLY A 101 18.52 -32.46 13.46
N ALA A 102 19.29 -32.34 12.40
CA ALA A 102 20.70 -32.16 12.61
C ALA A 102 20.89 -30.68 12.99
N VAL A 103 20.95 -30.38 14.30
CA VAL A 103 21.63 -29.18 14.76
C VAL A 103 22.96 -29.19 14.01
N PRO A 104 23.30 -28.21 13.18
CA PRO A 104 24.60 -28.19 12.53
C PRO A 104 25.58 -28.20 13.66
N GLY A 105 26.18 -29.35 13.91
CA GLY A 105 27.22 -29.51 14.90
C GLY A 105 28.21 -28.42 14.65
N LYS A 106 28.70 -27.77 15.71
CA LYS A 106 29.63 -26.64 15.68
C LYS A 106 30.51 -26.73 14.44
N SER A 107 30.08 -26.07 13.37
CA SER A 107 30.92 -25.96 12.16
C SER A 107 32.14 -25.16 12.59
N PRO A 108 33.36 -25.70 12.51
CA PRO A 108 34.56 -25.00 12.97
C PRO A 108 34.91 -23.78 12.14
N PHE A 109 34.12 -23.47 11.13
CA PHE A 109 34.32 -22.32 10.23
C PHE A 109 33.07 -21.44 10.16
N ARG A 110 32.90 -20.54 11.15
CA ARG A 110 32.22 -19.28 10.92
C ARG A 110 33.23 -18.35 10.24
N LEU A 111 33.25 -18.31 8.92
CA LEU A 111 33.90 -17.26 8.20
C LEU A 111 33.09 -15.98 8.41
N HIS A 112 33.51 -15.16 9.37
CA HIS A 112 33.16 -13.76 9.44
C HIS A 112 33.89 -13.07 8.27
N PHE A 113 33.24 -12.90 7.16
CA PHE A 113 33.71 -11.99 6.13
C PHE A 113 33.55 -10.57 6.67
N SER A 114 34.69 -9.88 6.88
CA SER A 114 34.63 -8.46 7.17
C SER A 114 34.06 -7.74 5.93
N ASP A 115 33.32 -6.66 6.16
CA ASP A 115 32.67 -5.84 5.11
C ASP A 115 33.61 -5.40 3.96
N LYS A 116 34.91 -5.56 4.14
CA LYS A 116 35.96 -5.23 3.14
C LYS A 116 36.04 -6.25 1.98
N TRP A 117 35.56 -7.49 2.17
CA TRP A 117 35.65 -8.54 1.16
C TRP A 117 34.39 -8.73 0.33
N VAL A 118 33.29 -8.14 0.76
CA VAL A 118 32.00 -8.20 0.08
C VAL A 118 32.06 -7.63 -1.36
N PRO A 119 32.75 -6.50 -1.63
CA PRO A 119 32.81 -5.94 -2.98
C PRO A 119 33.64 -6.80 -3.97
N LEU A 120 34.54 -7.65 -3.48
CA LEU A 120 35.32 -8.52 -4.32
C LEU A 120 34.59 -9.78 -4.71
N LEU A 121 33.76 -10.30 -3.79
CA LEU A 121 32.90 -11.47 -4.01
C LEU A 121 31.72 -11.17 -4.94
N THR A 122 31.18 -9.97 -4.89
CA THR A 122 30.07 -9.54 -5.79
C THR A 122 30.50 -9.39 -7.25
N LYS A 123 31.81 -9.18 -7.51
CA LYS A 123 32.36 -9.17 -8.90
C LYS A 123 32.50 -10.58 -9.50
N LEU A 124 32.56 -11.60 -8.67
CA LEU A 124 32.78 -13.00 -9.07
C LEU A 124 31.49 -13.84 -9.08
N LEU A 125 30.41 -13.35 -8.47
CA LEU A 125 29.11 -14.01 -8.42
C LEU A 125 28.13 -13.31 -9.36
N PRO A 126 27.39 -14.04 -10.20
CA PRO A 126 26.34 -13.43 -10.99
C PRO A 126 25.32 -12.76 -10.06
N THR A 127 24.93 -11.54 -10.40
CA THR A 127 24.09 -10.61 -9.62
C THR A 127 22.72 -11.13 -9.17
N GLU A 128 22.34 -12.32 -9.58
CA GLU A 128 21.04 -12.97 -9.25
C GLU A 128 21.06 -13.77 -7.93
N LEU A 129 22.21 -13.90 -7.26
CA LEU A 129 22.39 -14.75 -6.07
C LEU A 129 22.18 -14.05 -4.71
N VAL A 130 21.83 -12.76 -4.71
CA VAL A 130 21.71 -11.97 -3.46
C VAL A 130 20.23 -11.69 -3.17
N ARG A 131 19.41 -12.72 -3.00
CA ARG A 131 18.01 -12.56 -2.59
C ARG A 131 17.58 -13.39 -1.40
N THR A 132 18.51 -13.76 -0.53
CA THR A 132 18.14 -14.33 0.76
C THR A 132 18.78 -13.50 1.86
N ASP A 133 17.98 -13.03 2.82
CA ASP A 133 18.43 -12.39 4.06
C ASP A 133 19.29 -13.33 4.92
N GLU A 134 19.42 -14.57 4.51
CA GLU A 134 20.38 -15.56 4.99
C GLU A 134 21.21 -16.03 3.80
N LEU A 135 22.48 -15.66 3.78
CA LEU A 135 23.51 -16.39 3.06
C LEU A 135 23.59 -17.80 3.66
N THR A 136 22.65 -18.66 3.32
CA THR A 136 22.91 -20.10 3.37
C THR A 136 23.91 -20.35 2.27
N LEU A 137 25.18 -20.16 2.58
CA LEU A 137 26.30 -20.80 1.89
C LEU A 137 26.05 -22.31 2.02
N GLY A 138 25.18 -22.83 1.13
CA GLY A 138 25.16 -24.25 0.85
C GLY A 138 26.61 -24.59 0.52
N ARG A 139 27.20 -25.50 1.31
CA ARG A 139 28.52 -26.06 1.09
C ARG A 139 28.85 -26.05 -0.40
N CYS A 140 29.73 -25.15 -0.83
CA CYS A 140 30.49 -25.35 -2.01
C CYS A 140 31.29 -26.63 -1.72
N ALA A 141 30.81 -27.76 -2.20
CA ALA A 141 31.58 -28.97 -2.27
C ALA A 141 32.86 -28.61 -3.00
N ALA A 142 33.94 -29.11 -2.46
CA ALA A 142 35.31 -28.88 -2.89
C ALA A 142 35.42 -28.77 -4.42
N ALA A 143 36.25 -27.84 -4.82
CA ALA A 143 36.68 -27.66 -6.19
C ALA A 143 37.03 -29.02 -6.83
N GLY A 144 36.32 -29.37 -7.89
CA GLY A 144 36.68 -30.56 -8.65
C GLY A 144 35.75 -31.01 -9.72
N GLU A 145 34.48 -30.68 -9.71
CA GLU A 145 33.55 -31.21 -10.75
C GLU A 145 32.58 -30.14 -11.27
N ASN A 146 32.89 -29.68 -12.45
CA ASN A 146 32.05 -29.53 -13.64
C ASN A 146 30.93 -28.46 -13.62
N GLY A 147 30.98 -27.64 -14.68
CA GLY A 147 29.98 -26.62 -15.06
C GLY A 147 28.51 -27.07 -15.04
N VAL A 148 28.23 -28.36 -15.06
CA VAL A 148 26.91 -28.98 -14.99
C VAL A 148 26.27 -28.76 -13.60
N VAL A 149 27.04 -28.83 -12.49
CA VAL A 149 26.53 -28.59 -11.12
C VAL A 149 26.19 -27.11 -10.90
N ARG A 150 26.96 -26.20 -11.50
CA ARG A 150 26.66 -24.75 -11.47
C ARG A 150 25.38 -24.41 -12.24
N ALA A 151 25.18 -25.01 -13.41
CA ALA A 151 23.96 -24.82 -14.20
C ALA A 151 22.72 -25.40 -13.49
N SER A 152 22.85 -26.56 -12.83
CA SER A 152 21.73 -27.14 -12.07
C SER A 152 21.36 -26.36 -10.80
N ASN A 153 22.35 -25.77 -10.12
CA ASN A 153 22.10 -24.93 -8.95
C ASN A 153 21.51 -23.56 -9.33
N ALA A 154 21.95 -22.96 -10.43
CA ALA A 154 21.38 -21.76 -11.00
C ALA A 154 19.95 -22.01 -11.50
N LEU A 155 19.69 -23.17 -12.11
CA LEU A 155 18.35 -23.56 -12.54
C LEU A 155 17.41 -23.82 -11.33
N ARG A 156 17.91 -24.48 -10.29
CA ARG A 156 17.15 -24.70 -9.03
C ARG A 156 16.87 -23.39 -8.29
N SER A 157 17.78 -22.43 -8.28
CA SER A 157 17.55 -21.11 -7.68
C SER A 157 16.52 -20.31 -8.46
N ARG A 158 16.57 -20.35 -9.80
CA ARG A 158 15.54 -19.75 -10.67
C ARG A 158 14.17 -20.41 -10.50
N LEU A 159 14.12 -21.73 -10.42
CA LEU A 159 12.86 -22.45 -10.19
C LEU A 159 12.26 -22.09 -8.82
N ARG A 160 13.05 -22.02 -7.76
CA ARG A 160 12.60 -21.60 -6.43
C ARG A 160 12.18 -20.12 -6.38
N SER A 161 12.85 -19.24 -7.13
CA SER A 161 12.44 -17.84 -7.29
C SER A 161 11.08 -17.76 -7.98
N ASN A 162 10.90 -18.46 -9.09
CA ASN A 162 9.63 -18.50 -9.83
C ASN A 162 8.48 -19.13 -9.01
N GLU A 163 8.78 -20.16 -8.20
CA GLU A 163 7.79 -20.77 -7.29
C GLU A 163 7.35 -19.77 -6.23
N ARG A 164 8.28 -19.04 -5.61
CA ARG A 164 7.96 -18.01 -4.61
C ARG A 164 7.19 -16.83 -5.22
N GLU A 165 7.58 -16.36 -6.39
CA GLU A 165 6.85 -15.30 -7.11
C GLU A 165 5.42 -15.76 -7.45
N GLY A 166 5.23 -17.02 -7.80
CA GLY A 166 3.92 -17.64 -8.01
C GLY A 166 3.08 -17.72 -6.73
N GLU A 167 3.71 -18.08 -5.61
CA GLU A 167 3.07 -18.11 -4.29
C GLU A 167 2.68 -16.70 -3.81
N ASP A 168 3.57 -15.72 -3.95
CA ASP A 168 3.32 -14.34 -3.56
C ASP A 168 2.22 -13.71 -4.43
N ARG A 169 2.23 -13.96 -5.73
CA ARG A 169 1.15 -13.53 -6.62
C ARG A 169 -0.20 -14.12 -6.22
N THR A 170 -0.23 -15.43 -5.94
CA THR A 170 -1.44 -16.12 -5.49
C THR A 170 -1.92 -15.56 -4.14
N TYR A 171 -0.99 -15.22 -3.26
CA TYR A 171 -1.30 -14.60 -1.98
C TYR A 171 -1.92 -13.21 -2.18
N ILE A 172 -1.33 -12.35 -3.02
CA ILE A 172 -1.86 -11.02 -3.35
C ILE A 172 -3.26 -11.12 -3.99
N GLU A 173 -3.45 -12.03 -4.94
CA GLU A 173 -4.77 -12.25 -5.55
C GLU A 173 -5.82 -12.73 -4.53
N ARG A 174 -5.43 -13.57 -3.59
CA ARG A 174 -6.32 -13.99 -2.49
C ARG A 174 -6.64 -12.86 -1.52
N CYS A 175 -5.67 -11.97 -1.20
CA CYS A 175 -5.87 -10.87 -0.25
C CYS A 175 -6.65 -9.71 -0.85
N PHE A 176 -6.38 -9.35 -2.10
CA PHE A 176 -6.89 -8.13 -2.73
C PHE A 176 -7.81 -8.37 -3.92
N GLY A 177 -8.04 -9.62 -4.32
CA GLY A 177 -8.85 -9.96 -5.46
C GLY A 177 -8.09 -9.98 -6.79
N ARG A 178 -8.81 -10.28 -7.86
CA ARG A 178 -8.24 -10.39 -9.21
C ARG A 178 -7.72 -9.06 -9.73
N SER A 179 -6.67 -9.14 -10.54
CA SER A 179 -6.21 -7.98 -11.30
C SER A 179 -7.21 -7.60 -12.40
N ILE A 180 -7.41 -6.28 -12.59
CA ILE A 180 -8.20 -5.73 -13.71
C ILE A 180 -7.51 -5.95 -15.06
N TYR A 181 -6.19 -6.14 -15.06
CA TYR A 181 -5.40 -6.40 -16.24
C TYR A 181 -5.16 -7.89 -16.45
N SER A 182 -5.16 -8.30 -17.71
CA SER A 182 -4.72 -9.65 -18.07
C SER A 182 -3.23 -9.84 -17.71
N PRO A 183 -2.76 -11.09 -17.50
CA PRO A 183 -1.35 -11.35 -17.19
C PRO A 183 -0.35 -10.75 -18.18
N ARG A 184 -0.70 -10.73 -19.47
CA ARG A 184 0.13 -10.13 -20.54
C ARG A 184 0.21 -8.61 -20.42
N GLN A 185 -0.92 -7.95 -20.17
CA GLN A 185 -0.97 -6.50 -19.99
C GLN A 185 -0.21 -6.09 -18.72
N LEU A 186 -0.41 -6.83 -17.61
CA LEU A 186 0.28 -6.58 -16.36
C LEU A 186 1.81 -6.68 -16.53
N ALA A 187 2.30 -7.71 -17.22
CA ALA A 187 3.73 -7.87 -17.50
C ALA A 187 4.31 -6.69 -18.32
N LEU A 188 3.55 -6.16 -19.29
CA LEU A 188 3.96 -4.98 -20.06
C LEU A 188 3.99 -3.71 -19.18
N ILE A 189 3.05 -3.56 -18.26
CA ILE A 189 3.03 -2.45 -17.31
C ILE A 189 4.21 -2.56 -16.36
N GLU A 190 4.46 -3.72 -15.80
CA GLU A 190 5.60 -3.98 -14.90
C GLU A 190 6.94 -3.72 -15.58
N GLN A 191 7.11 -4.15 -16.85
CA GLN A 191 8.32 -3.86 -17.61
C GLN A 191 8.62 -2.36 -17.74
N ARG A 192 7.57 -1.53 -17.83
CA ARG A 192 7.72 -0.07 -17.90
C ARG A 192 7.92 0.58 -16.54
N CYS A 193 7.20 0.11 -15.53
CA CYS A 193 7.13 0.75 -14.23
C CYS A 193 8.15 0.20 -13.23
N CYS A 194 8.44 -1.11 -13.26
CA CYS A 194 9.32 -1.77 -12.29
C CYS A 194 10.78 -1.72 -12.72
N SER A 195 11.31 -0.51 -12.89
CA SER A 195 12.70 -0.26 -13.30
C SER A 195 13.41 0.69 -12.33
N GLY A 196 14.74 0.71 -12.34
CA GLY A 196 15.53 1.57 -11.44
C GLY A 196 15.35 1.17 -9.98
N SER A 197 14.88 2.09 -9.13
CA SER A 197 14.63 1.86 -7.70
C SER A 197 13.56 0.79 -7.43
N HIS A 198 12.80 0.41 -8.44
CA HIS A 198 11.70 -0.57 -8.33
C HIS A 198 12.01 -1.90 -9.02
N LEU A 199 13.27 -2.13 -9.40
CA LEU A 199 13.64 -3.39 -10.03
C LEU A 199 13.35 -4.57 -9.09
N GLY A 200 12.62 -5.57 -9.61
CA GLY A 200 12.18 -6.74 -8.85
C GLY A 200 10.97 -6.52 -7.96
N CYS A 201 10.32 -5.37 -8.03
CA CYS A 201 8.98 -5.15 -7.49
C CYS A 201 7.93 -5.45 -8.55
N HIS A 202 6.68 -5.58 -8.10
CA HIS A 202 5.53 -5.89 -8.95
C HIS A 202 4.40 -4.88 -8.70
N LEU A 203 3.49 -4.75 -9.68
CA LEU A 203 2.28 -3.96 -9.57
C LEU A 203 1.05 -4.86 -9.58
N TRP A 204 0.03 -4.49 -8.82
CA TRP A 204 -1.26 -5.16 -8.82
C TRP A 204 -2.39 -4.14 -8.82
N PHE A 205 -3.31 -4.25 -9.77
CA PHE A 205 -4.44 -3.34 -9.93
C PHE A 205 -5.72 -4.13 -9.75
N THR A 206 -6.60 -3.71 -8.84
CA THR A 206 -7.79 -4.50 -8.51
C THR A 206 -8.99 -3.65 -8.10
N HIS A 207 -10.19 -4.17 -8.35
CA HIS A 207 -11.45 -3.66 -7.78
C HIS A 207 -11.85 -4.39 -6.49
N GLY A 208 -11.03 -5.32 -6.00
CA GLY A 208 -11.35 -6.14 -4.83
C GLY A 208 -12.30 -7.29 -5.12
N GLU A 209 -12.46 -7.69 -6.37
CA GLU A 209 -13.34 -8.79 -6.75
C GLU A 209 -12.67 -10.15 -6.53
N HIS A 210 -13.31 -10.99 -5.72
CA HIS A 210 -12.83 -12.33 -5.44
C HIS A 210 -13.62 -13.39 -6.21
N PRO A 211 -12.96 -14.39 -6.79
CA PRO A 211 -13.65 -15.48 -7.46
C PRO A 211 -14.49 -16.30 -6.45
N PRO A 212 -15.75 -16.63 -6.79
CA PRO A 212 -16.59 -17.44 -5.93
C PRO A 212 -15.98 -18.84 -5.74
N GLY A 213 -16.01 -19.36 -4.51
CA GLY A 213 -15.60 -20.74 -4.21
C GLY A 213 -14.11 -20.95 -3.99
N GLN A 214 -13.27 -19.93 -3.94
CA GLN A 214 -11.86 -20.07 -3.65
C GLN A 214 -11.64 -20.40 -2.16
N ALA A 215 -10.95 -21.50 -1.87
CA ALA A 215 -10.59 -21.86 -0.49
C ALA A 215 -9.67 -20.78 0.09
N MET A 216 -10.15 -20.07 1.10
CA MET A 216 -9.38 -19.06 1.80
C MET A 216 -8.44 -19.70 2.81
N SER A 217 -7.18 -19.27 2.84
CA SER A 217 -6.30 -19.61 3.95
C SER A 217 -6.82 -18.91 5.23
N ALA A 218 -6.51 -19.45 6.40
CA ALA A 218 -6.91 -18.83 7.67
C ALA A 218 -6.44 -17.37 7.78
N ASP A 219 -5.30 -17.06 7.19
CA ASP A 219 -4.70 -15.73 7.19
C ASP A 219 -5.47 -14.76 6.29
N THR A 220 -5.83 -15.22 5.11
CA THR A 220 -6.66 -14.43 4.18
C THR A 220 -8.03 -14.16 4.80
N GLN A 221 -8.65 -15.17 5.43
CA GLN A 221 -9.94 -15.00 6.11
C GLN A 221 -9.86 -13.95 7.23
N ARG A 222 -8.78 -13.95 8.04
CA ARG A 222 -8.56 -12.93 9.08
C ARG A 222 -8.45 -11.53 8.50
N LEU A 223 -7.72 -11.39 7.41
CA LEU A 223 -7.58 -10.11 6.73
C LEU A 223 -8.95 -9.58 6.28
N PHE A 224 -9.78 -10.44 5.68
CA PHE A 224 -11.14 -10.09 5.27
C PHE A 224 -12.03 -9.69 6.44
N GLU A 225 -11.99 -10.46 7.52
CA GLU A 225 -12.76 -10.15 8.74
C GLU A 225 -12.35 -8.80 9.32
N GLN A 226 -11.04 -8.51 9.35
CA GLN A 226 -10.50 -7.22 9.81
C GLN A 226 -10.90 -6.07 8.86
N ALA A 227 -10.79 -6.26 7.56
CA ALA A 227 -11.20 -5.25 6.58
C ALA A 227 -12.70 -4.97 6.65
N ALA A 228 -13.53 -6.01 6.75
CA ALA A 228 -14.97 -5.86 6.91
C ALA A 228 -15.36 -5.17 8.24
N GLN A 229 -14.64 -5.48 9.33
CA GLN A 229 -14.85 -4.80 10.60
C GLN A 229 -14.41 -3.33 10.51
N GLN A 230 -13.29 -3.03 9.84
CA GLN A 230 -12.84 -1.65 9.66
C GLN A 230 -13.82 -0.86 8.78
N ALA A 231 -14.33 -1.43 7.71
CA ALA A 231 -15.36 -0.79 6.88
C ALA A 231 -16.60 -0.41 7.68
N LYS A 232 -17.02 -1.27 8.62
CA LYS A 232 -18.14 -0.94 9.54
C LYS A 232 -17.77 0.22 10.47
N ARG A 233 -16.53 0.25 10.99
CA ARG A 233 -16.03 1.34 11.84
C ARG A 233 -15.97 2.66 11.08
N ASN A 234 -15.47 2.64 9.85
CA ASN A 234 -15.39 3.83 9.00
C ASN A 234 -16.79 4.45 8.78
N ARG A 235 -17.79 3.61 8.47
CA ARG A 235 -19.18 4.05 8.31
C ARG A 235 -19.78 4.58 9.61
N ALA A 236 -19.60 3.85 10.71
CA ALA A 236 -20.09 4.26 12.02
C ALA A 236 -19.46 5.59 12.49
N ALA A 237 -18.17 5.80 12.24
CA ALA A 237 -17.49 7.06 12.54
C ALA A 237 -18.04 8.22 11.71
N TYR A 238 -18.36 7.99 10.43
CA TYR A 238 -19.03 9.00 9.61
C TYR A 238 -20.41 9.36 10.14
N ASP A 239 -21.21 8.35 10.50
CA ASP A 239 -22.58 8.52 10.98
C ASP A 239 -22.62 9.18 12.37
N CYS A 240 -21.61 8.96 13.20
CA CYS A 240 -21.52 9.53 14.56
C CYS A 240 -21.46 11.06 14.56
N GLU A 241 -20.75 11.67 13.61
CA GLU A 241 -20.61 13.12 13.46
C GLU A 241 -21.23 13.61 12.14
N SER A 242 -22.38 13.05 11.76
CA SER A 242 -22.99 13.26 10.44
C SER A 242 -23.24 14.72 10.10
N GLU A 243 -23.65 15.55 11.07
CA GLU A 243 -23.91 17.00 10.86
C GLU A 243 -22.62 17.75 10.50
N LEU A 244 -21.50 17.45 11.19
CA LEU A 244 -20.21 18.03 10.89
C LEU A 244 -19.73 17.63 9.49
N HIS A 245 -19.83 16.35 9.18
CA HIS A 245 -19.41 15.81 7.88
C HIS A 245 -20.27 16.33 6.73
N GLN A 246 -21.58 16.44 6.93
CA GLN A 246 -22.49 17.02 5.95
C GLN A 246 -22.20 18.50 5.72
N SER A 247 -21.94 19.26 6.79
CA SER A 247 -21.54 20.67 6.68
C SER A 247 -20.23 20.84 5.90
N ALA A 248 -19.23 19.99 6.17
CA ALA A 248 -17.97 19.98 5.43
C ALA A 248 -18.18 19.66 3.93
N LEU A 249 -19.03 18.68 3.63
CA LEU A 249 -19.38 18.29 2.26
C LEU A 249 -20.05 19.44 1.52
N VAL A 250 -21.05 20.09 2.09
CA VAL A 250 -21.77 21.21 1.47
C VAL A 250 -20.80 22.37 1.20
N ARG A 251 -20.02 22.77 2.20
CA ARG A 251 -19.02 23.86 2.05
C ARG A 251 -17.99 23.58 0.95
N LEU A 252 -17.47 22.36 0.91
CA LEU A 252 -16.50 21.99 -0.11
C LEU A 252 -17.13 21.98 -1.51
N THR A 253 -18.34 21.45 -1.63
CA THR A 253 -19.10 21.44 -2.89
C THR A 253 -19.34 22.86 -3.38
N GLU A 254 -19.82 23.77 -2.52
CA GLU A 254 -20.04 25.16 -2.86
C GLU A 254 -18.75 25.87 -3.30
N GLN A 255 -17.62 25.62 -2.61
CA GLN A 255 -16.34 26.20 -2.97
C GLN A 255 -15.88 25.74 -4.35
N ILE A 256 -15.99 24.44 -4.66
CA ILE A 256 -15.61 23.89 -5.97
C ILE A 256 -16.55 24.45 -7.06
N GLN A 257 -17.86 24.45 -6.84
CA GLN A 257 -18.83 24.99 -7.78
C GLN A 257 -18.59 26.48 -8.08
N ASN A 258 -18.36 27.27 -7.06
CA ASN A 258 -18.06 28.70 -7.24
C ASN A 258 -16.77 28.92 -8.07
N CYS A 259 -15.75 28.11 -7.84
CA CYS A 259 -14.52 28.15 -8.61
C CYS A 259 -14.78 27.78 -10.09
N MET A 260 -15.52 26.71 -10.33
CA MET A 260 -15.87 26.27 -11.68
C MET A 260 -16.67 27.33 -12.43
N LEU A 261 -17.67 27.94 -11.78
CA LEU A 261 -18.47 29.03 -12.39
C LEU A 261 -17.64 30.25 -12.80
N ILE A 262 -16.58 30.55 -12.03
CA ILE A 262 -15.69 31.69 -12.35
C ILE A 262 -14.77 31.37 -13.53
N HIS A 263 -14.30 30.10 -13.64
CA HIS A 263 -13.27 29.72 -14.59
C HIS A 263 -13.80 29.00 -15.86
N GLN A 264 -15.04 28.51 -15.83
CA GLN A 264 -15.67 27.96 -17.03
C GLN A 264 -16.29 29.11 -17.84
N GLN A 265 -15.59 29.58 -18.85
CA GLN A 265 -16.21 30.38 -19.88
C GLN A 265 -17.11 29.45 -20.70
N PRO A 266 -18.43 29.75 -20.83
CA PRO A 266 -19.29 28.96 -21.69
C PRO A 266 -18.75 28.99 -23.11
N GLU A 267 -18.36 27.84 -23.64
CA GLU A 267 -17.97 27.74 -25.05
C GLU A 267 -19.19 27.97 -25.95
N ASP A 268 -19.03 28.91 -26.89
CA ASP A 268 -20.03 29.13 -27.88
C ASP A 268 -19.91 28.07 -28.99
N LEU A 269 -20.78 27.07 -28.94
CA LEU A 269 -20.83 26.02 -29.98
C LEU A 269 -21.69 26.44 -31.16
N LEU A 270 -21.19 26.18 -32.39
CA LEU A 270 -21.97 26.34 -33.59
C LEU A 270 -23.10 25.32 -33.65
N ALA A 271 -24.32 25.81 -33.65
CA ALA A 271 -25.55 25.00 -33.60
C ALA A 271 -26.54 25.41 -34.70
N ARG A 272 -27.57 24.63 -34.90
CA ARG A 272 -28.67 24.96 -35.82
C ARG A 272 -29.75 25.86 -35.21
N LYS A 273 -29.66 26.13 -33.91
CA LYS A 273 -30.59 26.99 -33.13
C LYS A 273 -29.79 27.74 -32.07
N GLY A 274 -30.13 29.00 -31.81
CA GLY A 274 -29.47 29.83 -30.81
C GLY A 274 -29.37 31.28 -31.29
N ARG A 275 -28.34 32.01 -30.86
CA ARG A 275 -28.05 33.37 -31.29
C ARG A 275 -27.34 33.33 -32.66
N LEU A 276 -27.89 33.98 -33.69
CA LEU A 276 -27.26 34.03 -35.00
C LEU A 276 -25.91 34.75 -34.90
N ASP A 277 -24.86 34.13 -35.44
CA ASP A 277 -23.54 34.75 -35.61
C ASP A 277 -23.30 35.06 -37.09
N GLY A 278 -23.28 36.35 -37.41
CA GLY A 278 -23.11 36.85 -38.80
C GLY A 278 -21.80 36.41 -39.44
N THR A 279 -20.77 36.09 -38.66
CA THR A 279 -19.47 35.63 -39.16
C THR A 279 -19.53 34.25 -39.82
N TRP A 280 -20.52 33.42 -39.47
CA TRP A 280 -20.66 32.04 -39.95
C TRP A 280 -21.82 31.85 -40.96
N VAL A 281 -22.61 32.90 -41.27
CA VAL A 281 -23.79 32.82 -42.18
C VAL A 281 -23.40 32.34 -43.57
N TRP A 282 -22.22 32.67 -44.05
CA TRP A 282 -21.69 32.26 -45.35
C TRP A 282 -21.60 30.71 -45.50
N ARG A 283 -21.55 29.98 -44.41
CA ARG A 283 -21.49 28.50 -44.44
C ARG A 283 -22.76 27.88 -45.01
N THR A 284 -23.88 28.50 -44.83
CA THR A 284 -25.17 27.97 -45.30
C THR A 284 -25.18 27.86 -46.84
N PRO A 285 -24.88 28.91 -47.61
CA PRO A 285 -24.91 28.81 -49.07
C PRO A 285 -23.66 28.09 -49.66
N VAL A 286 -22.51 28.14 -48.99
CA VAL A 286 -21.24 27.60 -49.54
C VAL A 286 -21.02 26.17 -49.15
N LEU A 287 -21.24 25.81 -47.88
CA LEU A 287 -20.97 24.47 -47.33
C LEU A 287 -22.25 23.67 -47.09
N GLN A 288 -23.43 24.22 -47.34
CA GLN A 288 -24.73 23.64 -47.04
C GLN A 288 -24.84 23.24 -45.55
N ASP A 289 -24.10 23.90 -44.66
CA ASP A 289 -24.09 23.67 -43.22
C ASP A 289 -24.94 24.74 -42.52
N GLY A 290 -26.09 24.31 -41.96
CA GLY A 290 -27.02 25.18 -41.23
C GLY A 290 -26.59 25.52 -39.77
N ARG A 291 -25.39 25.15 -39.36
CA ARG A 291 -24.83 25.49 -38.02
C ARG A 291 -24.20 26.89 -38.06
N VAL A 292 -25.05 27.90 -38.00
CA VAL A 292 -24.67 29.34 -38.07
C VAL A 292 -25.13 30.08 -36.80
N PHE A 293 -25.67 29.36 -35.83
CA PHE A 293 -26.09 29.92 -34.57
C PHE A 293 -25.10 29.53 -33.47
N LEU A 294 -24.82 30.47 -32.57
CA LEU A 294 -24.09 30.21 -31.37
C LEU A 294 -25.09 29.76 -30.27
N ARG A 295 -24.82 28.61 -29.72
CA ARG A 295 -25.48 28.11 -28.53
C ARG A 295 -24.44 28.02 -27.43
N LYS A 296 -24.71 28.62 -26.29
CA LYS A 296 -23.91 28.39 -25.10
C LYS A 296 -24.08 26.92 -24.67
N ASP A 297 -22.99 26.21 -24.58
CA ASP A 297 -23.02 24.89 -23.99
C ASP A 297 -23.15 25.04 -22.48
N GLU A 298 -24.37 24.87 -21.97
CA GLU A 298 -24.67 24.89 -20.54
C GLU A 298 -24.33 23.57 -19.85
N GLU A 299 -23.95 22.53 -20.61
CA GLU A 299 -23.38 21.32 -20.06
C GLU A 299 -21.92 21.59 -19.69
N SER A 300 -21.77 22.20 -18.52
CA SER A 300 -20.49 22.45 -17.86
C SER A 300 -19.81 21.13 -17.52
N ARG A 301 -19.11 20.53 -18.49
CA ARG A 301 -18.18 19.44 -18.20
C ARG A 301 -16.91 20.05 -17.63
N ALA A 302 -16.40 19.44 -16.56
CA ALA A 302 -15.23 19.94 -15.86
C ALA A 302 -13.97 20.05 -16.77
N GLY A 303 -13.91 19.30 -17.87
CA GLY A 303 -12.76 19.26 -18.80
C GLY A 303 -11.50 18.65 -18.18
N PHE A 304 -11.60 18.14 -16.96
CA PHE A 304 -10.51 17.45 -16.25
C PHE A 304 -11.07 16.35 -15.34
N THR A 305 -10.21 15.39 -15.00
CA THR A 305 -10.53 14.33 -14.07
C THR A 305 -9.71 14.46 -12.78
N VAL A 306 -10.25 13.91 -11.70
CA VAL A 306 -9.55 13.84 -10.41
C VAL A 306 -9.35 12.39 -10.01
N ASP A 307 -8.10 12.04 -9.75
CA ASP A 307 -7.70 10.80 -9.12
C ASP A 307 -7.36 11.05 -7.65
N LEU A 308 -8.14 10.51 -6.72
CA LEU A 308 -7.84 10.52 -5.29
C LEU A 308 -7.03 9.27 -4.96
N MET A 309 -5.84 9.46 -4.40
CA MET A 309 -4.95 8.38 -4.01
C MET A 309 -4.78 8.36 -2.50
N LEU A 310 -5.24 7.29 -1.86
CA LEU A 310 -5.23 7.13 -0.41
C LEU A 310 -4.08 6.22 0.01
N ASP A 311 -3.17 6.74 0.80
CA ASP A 311 -2.13 5.95 1.43
C ASP A 311 -2.75 4.96 2.42
N ALA A 312 -2.63 3.67 2.13
CA ALA A 312 -3.16 2.57 2.93
C ALA A 312 -2.03 1.79 3.64
N SER A 313 -0.91 2.43 3.93
CA SER A 313 0.17 1.84 4.72
C SER A 313 -0.21 1.66 6.19
N ALA A 314 0.53 0.82 6.88
CA ALA A 314 0.25 0.52 8.29
C ALA A 314 0.49 1.72 9.23
N SER A 315 1.23 2.75 8.81
CA SER A 315 1.34 4.01 9.55
C SER A 315 -0.02 4.69 9.71
N ARG A 316 -0.99 4.39 8.82
CA ARG A 316 -2.35 4.95 8.82
C ARG A 316 -3.35 4.22 9.71
N LEU A 317 -2.96 3.14 10.38
CA LEU A 317 -3.85 2.33 11.23
C LEU A 317 -4.64 3.13 12.28
N ARG A 318 -4.06 4.21 12.80
CA ARG A 318 -4.69 5.05 13.84
C ARG A 318 -5.68 6.06 13.30
N CYS A 319 -5.65 6.35 12.01
CA CYS A 319 -6.47 7.38 11.37
C CYS A 319 -7.25 6.86 10.17
N GLN A 320 -7.52 5.54 10.11
CA GLN A 320 -8.26 4.94 9.01
C GLN A 320 -9.63 5.55 8.82
N GLU A 321 -10.35 5.76 9.91
CA GLU A 321 -11.67 6.36 9.91
C GLU A 321 -11.63 7.77 9.31
N SER A 322 -10.66 8.60 9.74
CA SER A 322 -10.50 9.96 9.22
C SER A 322 -10.19 9.98 7.72
N ILE A 323 -9.26 9.12 7.27
CA ILE A 323 -8.89 9.03 5.84
C ILE A 323 -10.09 8.59 5.00
N ALA A 324 -10.84 7.59 5.45
CA ALA A 324 -12.02 7.12 4.76
C ALA A 324 -13.12 8.21 4.67
N ILE A 325 -13.34 8.96 5.75
CA ILE A 325 -14.30 10.06 5.79
C ILE A 325 -13.86 11.21 4.88
N GLU A 326 -12.59 11.63 4.95
CA GLU A 326 -12.06 12.69 4.11
C GLU A 326 -12.08 12.30 2.63
N GLY A 327 -11.66 11.08 2.30
CA GLY A 327 -11.74 10.54 0.95
C GLY A 327 -13.17 10.49 0.42
N TYR A 328 -14.13 10.10 1.26
CA TYR A 328 -15.55 10.08 0.91
C TYR A 328 -16.12 11.49 0.66
N ILE A 329 -15.82 12.45 1.55
CA ILE A 329 -16.28 13.85 1.40
C ILE A 329 -15.72 14.45 0.11
N LEU A 330 -14.42 14.27 -0.16
CA LEU A 330 -13.76 14.73 -1.38
C LEU A 330 -14.41 14.11 -2.63
N ALA A 331 -14.53 12.79 -2.67
CA ALA A 331 -15.09 12.08 -3.81
C ALA A 331 -16.53 12.51 -4.10
N LYS A 332 -17.35 12.65 -3.04
CA LYS A 332 -18.76 13.03 -3.16
C LYS A 332 -18.92 14.49 -3.56
N SER A 333 -18.12 15.40 -3.01
CA SER A 333 -18.14 16.83 -3.39
C SER A 333 -17.74 17.04 -4.86
N LEU A 334 -16.69 16.36 -5.32
CA LEU A 334 -16.25 16.40 -6.72
C LEU A 334 -17.30 15.82 -7.66
N ALA A 335 -17.88 14.67 -7.32
CA ALA A 335 -18.94 14.05 -8.11
C ALA A 335 -20.21 14.93 -8.17
N ALA A 336 -20.57 15.61 -7.07
CA ALA A 336 -21.69 16.55 -7.03
C ALA A 336 -21.47 17.78 -7.92
N CYS A 337 -20.22 18.13 -8.19
CA CYS A 337 -19.82 19.20 -9.12
C CYS A 337 -19.72 18.71 -10.60
N GLY A 338 -20.06 17.44 -10.89
CA GLY A 338 -19.92 16.85 -12.23
C GLY A 338 -18.48 16.56 -12.65
N ILE A 339 -17.53 16.58 -11.72
CA ILE A 339 -16.12 16.23 -11.98
C ILE A 339 -15.97 14.72 -11.90
N PRO A 340 -15.50 14.04 -12.96
CA PRO A 340 -15.20 12.61 -12.88
C PRO A 340 -14.12 12.34 -11.85
N VAL A 341 -14.40 11.45 -10.88
CA VAL A 341 -13.49 11.13 -9.80
C VAL A 341 -13.31 9.63 -9.66
N ARG A 342 -12.05 9.20 -9.57
CA ARG A 342 -11.65 7.84 -9.18
C ARG A 342 -10.96 7.88 -7.83
N VAL A 343 -11.22 6.88 -6.98
CA VAL A 343 -10.58 6.74 -5.67
C VAL A 343 -9.84 5.43 -5.63
N THR A 344 -8.54 5.52 -5.36
CA THR A 344 -7.65 4.36 -5.30
C THR A 344 -6.88 4.38 -3.99
N SER A 345 -6.91 3.29 -3.23
CA SER A 345 -6.00 3.11 -2.10
C SER A 345 -4.77 2.31 -2.54
N PHE A 346 -3.61 2.56 -1.91
CA PHE A 346 -2.41 1.81 -2.25
C PHE A 346 -1.65 1.35 -1.01
N CYS A 347 -1.07 0.17 -1.11
CA CYS A 347 -0.11 -0.38 -0.14
C CYS A 347 0.87 -1.31 -0.83
N SER A 348 1.98 -1.62 -0.16
CA SER A 348 2.99 -2.55 -0.66
C SER A 348 3.11 -3.76 0.25
N LEU A 349 3.14 -4.97 -0.34
CA LEU A 349 3.17 -6.22 0.39
C LEU A 349 3.91 -7.28 -0.42
N ARG A 350 4.91 -7.93 0.18
CA ARG A 350 5.71 -8.99 -0.45
C ARG A 350 6.30 -8.59 -1.81
N GLY A 351 6.72 -7.34 -1.96
CA GLY A 351 7.27 -6.81 -3.21
C GLY A 351 6.21 -6.41 -4.26
N TYR A 352 4.92 -6.58 -3.97
CA TYR A 352 3.82 -6.08 -4.79
C TYR A 352 3.31 -4.75 -4.26
N THR A 353 3.25 -3.74 -5.11
CA THR A 353 2.51 -2.50 -4.82
C THR A 353 1.10 -2.66 -5.40
N VAL A 354 0.13 -2.73 -4.51
CA VAL A 354 -1.29 -2.95 -4.83
C VAL A 354 -1.99 -1.60 -4.95
N LEU A 355 -2.64 -1.38 -6.07
CA LEU A 355 -3.53 -0.25 -6.34
C LEU A 355 -4.98 -0.78 -6.32
N HIS A 356 -5.67 -0.54 -5.22
CA HIS A 356 -7.05 -0.99 -5.02
C HIS A 356 -8.02 0.14 -5.35
N ILE A 357 -8.76 -0.02 -6.43
CA ILE A 357 -9.72 0.95 -6.93
C ILE A 357 -11.02 0.80 -6.13
N LEU A 358 -11.25 1.73 -5.22
CA LEU A 358 -12.45 1.78 -4.38
C LEU A 358 -13.66 2.33 -5.15
N LYS A 359 -13.43 3.32 -6.03
CA LYS A 359 -14.43 3.90 -6.91
C LYS A 359 -13.79 4.20 -8.26
N ASP A 360 -14.42 3.83 -9.35
CA ASP A 360 -13.99 4.20 -10.70
C ASP A 360 -14.85 5.34 -11.26
N PHE A 361 -14.39 5.97 -12.36
CA PHE A 361 -15.10 7.08 -13.03
C PHE A 361 -16.53 6.71 -13.44
N GLY A 362 -16.74 5.46 -13.88
CA GLY A 362 -18.04 4.95 -14.33
C GLY A 362 -19.02 4.60 -13.20
N ASP A 363 -18.57 4.53 -11.95
CA ASP A 363 -19.38 4.08 -10.82
C ASP A 363 -20.32 5.17 -10.34
N LYS A 364 -21.57 5.14 -10.79
CA LYS A 364 -22.62 6.03 -10.27
C LYS A 364 -22.94 5.66 -8.82
N ASN A 365 -22.85 6.62 -7.90
CA ASN A 365 -23.03 6.44 -6.47
C ASN A 365 -22.04 5.47 -5.79
N GLY A 366 -20.89 5.24 -6.40
CA GLY A 366 -19.83 4.36 -5.87
C GLY A 366 -19.03 4.97 -4.72
N GLU A 367 -19.28 6.25 -4.33
CA GLU A 367 -18.52 6.94 -3.29
C GLU A 367 -18.53 6.22 -1.94
N ARG A 368 -19.63 5.53 -1.61
CA ARG A 368 -19.74 4.76 -0.35
C ARG A 368 -18.74 3.62 -0.23
N ARG A 369 -18.17 3.14 -1.34
CA ARG A 369 -17.10 2.13 -1.33
C ARG A 369 -15.78 2.67 -0.77
N VAL A 370 -15.64 3.98 -0.67
CA VAL A 370 -14.47 4.59 -0.02
C VAL A 370 -14.38 4.18 1.45
N PHE A 371 -15.51 3.89 2.11
CA PHE A 371 -15.52 3.35 3.47
C PHE A 371 -14.93 1.93 3.59
N ASP A 372 -14.74 1.22 2.48
CA ASP A 372 -14.05 -0.06 2.46
C ASP A 372 -12.51 0.11 2.52
N TYR A 373 -12.02 1.34 2.65
CA TYR A 373 -10.62 1.66 2.90
C TYR A 373 -10.08 0.90 4.12
N PHE A 374 -8.93 0.28 3.94
CA PHE A 374 -8.28 -0.54 4.93
C PHE A 374 -6.77 -0.40 4.84
N ALA A 375 -6.12 0.01 5.94
CA ALA A 375 -4.67 0.17 5.98
C ALA A 375 -3.98 -1.16 6.26
N ALA A 376 -2.97 -1.49 5.43
CA ALA A 376 -2.19 -2.72 5.53
C ALA A 376 -0.85 -2.58 4.78
N GLY A 377 0.18 -3.32 5.23
CA GLY A 377 1.46 -3.37 4.51
C GLY A 377 2.30 -2.10 4.61
N TRP A 378 3.20 -1.95 3.64
CA TRP A 378 4.16 -0.86 3.49
C TRP A 378 3.66 0.14 2.45
N ASN A 379 4.43 1.19 2.17
CA ASN A 379 4.14 2.16 1.11
C ASN A 379 5.38 2.44 0.24
N ARG A 380 5.37 1.91 -0.96
CA ARG A 380 6.35 2.24 -2.01
C ARG A 380 5.75 3.31 -2.92
N ASP A 381 5.73 4.54 -2.41
CA ASP A 381 5.02 5.68 -3.03
C ASP A 381 5.45 5.92 -4.47
N GLY A 382 6.76 5.85 -4.76
CA GLY A 382 7.24 6.06 -6.12
C GLY A 382 6.68 5.03 -7.12
N LEU A 383 6.61 3.74 -6.75
CA LEU A 383 6.01 2.72 -7.62
C LEU A 383 4.49 2.87 -7.74
N ALA A 384 3.83 3.24 -6.65
CA ALA A 384 2.41 3.53 -6.65
C ALA A 384 2.07 4.71 -7.58
N LEU A 385 2.87 5.77 -7.57
CA LEU A 385 2.74 6.91 -8.50
C LEU A 385 2.95 6.50 -9.96
N ARG A 386 3.92 5.62 -10.26
CA ARG A 386 4.07 5.06 -11.62
C ARG A 386 2.85 4.26 -12.04
N GLY A 387 2.31 3.44 -11.13
CA GLY A 387 1.08 2.69 -11.36
C GLY A 387 -0.12 3.59 -11.62
N MET A 388 -0.27 4.69 -10.85
CA MET A 388 -1.29 5.70 -11.11
C MET A 388 -1.11 6.35 -12.49
N GLY A 389 0.13 6.62 -12.91
CA GLY A 389 0.42 7.13 -14.25
C GLY A 389 -0.05 6.19 -15.37
N GLU A 390 -0.11 4.87 -15.15
CA GLU A 390 -0.72 3.92 -16.10
C GLU A 390 -2.25 3.96 -16.04
N LEU A 391 -2.84 4.07 -14.85
CA LEU A 391 -4.29 4.19 -14.69
C LEU A 391 -4.85 5.48 -15.29
N ILE A 392 -4.14 6.59 -15.16
CA ILE A 392 -4.53 7.89 -15.71
C ILE A 392 -4.69 7.84 -17.24
N LYS A 393 -3.94 7.01 -17.95
CA LYS A 393 -4.08 6.84 -19.41
C LYS A 393 -5.47 6.37 -19.85
N SER A 394 -6.24 5.77 -18.94
CA SER A 394 -7.63 5.34 -19.19
C SER A 394 -8.68 6.34 -18.72
N ALA A 395 -8.28 7.52 -18.28
CA ALA A 395 -9.20 8.54 -17.81
C ALA A 395 -9.98 9.18 -18.98
N PRO A 396 -11.21 9.66 -18.71
CA PRO A 396 -12.08 10.19 -19.76
C PRO A 396 -11.67 11.55 -20.33
N GLU A 397 -10.91 12.35 -19.58
CA GLU A 397 -10.49 13.68 -19.97
C GLU A 397 -8.97 13.75 -20.18
N GLU A 398 -8.47 14.77 -20.88
CA GLU A 398 -7.03 14.93 -21.12
C GLU A 398 -6.28 15.59 -19.97
N LYS A 399 -6.96 16.47 -19.21
CA LYS A 399 -6.37 17.15 -18.05
C LYS A 399 -6.62 16.34 -16.77
N HIS A 400 -5.58 16.17 -15.95
CA HIS A 400 -5.63 15.30 -14.80
C HIS A 400 -5.10 15.98 -13.55
N LEU A 401 -5.86 15.85 -12.45
CA LEU A 401 -5.41 16.17 -11.10
C LEU A 401 -5.28 14.88 -10.28
N LEU A 402 -4.08 14.59 -9.82
CA LEU A 402 -3.81 13.54 -8.86
C LEU A 402 -3.66 14.13 -7.46
N LEU A 403 -4.60 13.84 -6.58
CA LEU A 403 -4.62 14.31 -5.20
C LEU A 403 -4.35 13.17 -4.24
N LEU A 404 -3.23 13.27 -3.50
CA LEU A 404 -2.81 12.24 -2.55
C LEU A 404 -3.23 12.61 -1.12
N LEU A 405 -3.74 11.64 -0.37
CA LEU A 405 -3.88 11.70 1.09
C LEU A 405 -2.79 10.82 1.69
N THR A 406 -1.75 11.43 2.29
CA THR A 406 -0.54 10.72 2.72
C THR A 406 0.11 11.35 3.94
N ASP A 407 0.98 10.59 4.63
CA ASP A 407 1.90 11.13 5.65
C ASP A 407 3.30 11.42 5.12
N ALA A 408 3.51 11.24 3.82
CA ALA A 408 4.78 11.47 3.15
C ALA A 408 5.97 10.72 3.79
N SER A 409 5.72 9.48 4.24
CA SER A 409 6.71 8.62 4.89
C SER A 409 6.90 7.31 4.09
N PRO A 410 7.45 7.40 2.86
CA PRO A 410 7.63 6.22 2.02
C PRO A 410 8.58 5.21 2.67
N ASN A 411 8.11 3.97 2.81
CA ASN A 411 8.86 2.89 3.43
C ASN A 411 8.40 1.53 2.88
N ASP A 412 9.35 0.69 2.44
CA ASP A 412 9.05 -0.64 1.94
C ASP A 412 10.09 -1.67 2.41
N SER A 413 9.64 -2.85 2.77
CA SER A 413 10.50 -3.96 3.16
C SER A 413 11.34 -4.50 2.01
N HIS A 414 10.92 -4.26 0.75
CA HIS A 414 11.67 -4.67 -0.42
C HIS A 414 12.77 -3.67 -0.75
N LYS A 415 14.05 -4.12 -0.65
CA LYS A 415 15.22 -3.26 -0.85
C LYS A 415 15.35 -2.80 -2.30
N ILE A 416 16.00 -1.65 -2.47
CA ILE A 416 16.44 -1.19 -3.79
C ILE A 416 17.65 -2.04 -4.19
N LEU A 417 17.55 -2.72 -5.32
CA LEU A 417 18.61 -3.59 -5.82
C LEU A 417 19.84 -2.78 -6.27
N PRO A 418 21.04 -3.40 -6.22
CA PRO A 418 22.25 -2.76 -6.69
C PRO A 418 22.13 -2.32 -8.16
N SER A 419 22.64 -1.14 -8.46
CA SER A 419 22.75 -0.63 -9.84
C SER A 419 24.21 -0.33 -10.17
N GLY A 420 24.53 -0.17 -11.47
CA GLY A 420 25.90 0.09 -11.90
C GLY A 420 26.58 1.30 -11.24
N LYS A 421 25.81 2.25 -10.68
CA LYS A 421 26.28 3.41 -9.93
C LYS A 421 26.41 3.16 -8.43
N VAL A 422 25.61 2.24 -7.87
CA VAL A 422 25.57 1.91 -6.44
C VAL A 422 25.63 0.40 -6.29
N PRO A 423 26.76 -0.17 -5.87
CA PRO A 423 26.98 -1.62 -5.86
C PRO A 423 26.34 -2.37 -4.69
N LEU A 424 25.73 -1.65 -3.72
CA LEU A 424 25.07 -2.24 -2.56
C LEU A 424 23.56 -2.04 -2.63
N SER A 425 22.81 -3.02 -2.14
CA SER A 425 21.36 -2.85 -1.93
C SER A 425 21.12 -1.82 -0.84
N ARG A 426 20.08 -1.01 -1.01
CA ARG A 426 19.67 0.02 -0.06
C ARG A 426 18.26 -0.25 0.43
N GLU A 427 17.96 0.14 1.67
CA GLU A 427 16.59 0.17 2.16
C GLU A 427 15.78 1.22 1.37
N TYR A 428 14.50 0.92 1.15
CA TYR A 428 13.56 1.90 0.59
C TYR A 428 12.86 2.60 1.75
N ASP A 429 13.61 3.48 2.41
CA ASP A 429 13.14 4.24 3.57
C ASP A 429 13.80 5.63 3.62
N GLY A 430 13.37 6.46 4.56
CA GLY A 430 13.96 7.76 4.83
C GLY A 430 14.24 8.55 3.54
N GLN A 431 15.48 9.03 3.37
CA GLN A 431 15.85 9.88 2.24
C GLN A 431 15.73 9.18 0.89
N SER A 432 16.03 7.87 0.82
CA SER A 432 15.96 7.15 -0.46
C SER A 432 14.53 7.00 -0.97
N GLY A 433 13.57 6.78 -0.07
CA GLY A 433 12.15 6.77 -0.42
C GLY A 433 11.63 8.15 -0.81
N ILE A 434 12.04 9.20 -0.07
CA ILE A 434 11.67 10.59 -0.34
C ILE A 434 12.18 11.03 -1.72
N ASP A 435 13.46 10.80 -2.02
CA ASP A 435 14.07 11.19 -3.30
C ASP A 435 13.40 10.49 -4.48
N ASP A 436 13.11 9.20 -4.34
CA ASP A 436 12.42 8.40 -5.35
C ASP A 436 10.99 8.92 -5.58
N THR A 437 10.21 9.12 -4.52
CA THR A 437 8.85 9.65 -4.60
C THR A 437 8.83 11.05 -5.23
N ALA A 438 9.76 11.93 -4.82
CA ALA A 438 9.89 13.26 -5.39
C ALA A 438 10.26 13.23 -6.89
N ALA A 439 11.08 12.27 -7.31
CA ALA A 439 11.41 12.07 -8.73
C ALA A 439 10.18 11.66 -9.54
N GLU A 440 9.34 10.77 -8.99
CA GLU A 440 8.12 10.32 -9.67
C GLU A 440 7.04 11.42 -9.72
N VAL A 441 6.89 12.22 -8.68
CA VAL A 441 6.01 13.41 -8.71
C VAL A 441 6.45 14.36 -9.82
N ARG A 442 7.76 14.66 -9.93
CA ARG A 442 8.28 15.49 -11.03
C ARG A 442 8.04 14.87 -12.40
N SER A 443 8.20 13.54 -12.52
CA SER A 443 7.94 12.81 -13.77
C SER A 443 6.48 12.91 -14.22
N LEU A 444 5.54 12.78 -13.29
CA LEU A 444 4.11 12.94 -13.59
C LEU A 444 3.78 14.38 -13.98
N ARG A 445 4.30 15.37 -13.28
CA ARG A 445 4.13 16.79 -13.62
C ARG A 445 4.70 17.12 -15.01
N ALA A 446 5.85 16.55 -15.36
CA ALA A 446 6.43 16.71 -16.69
C ALA A 446 5.58 16.09 -17.81
N LYS A 447 4.70 15.13 -17.48
CA LYS A 447 3.71 14.53 -18.39
C LYS A 447 2.38 15.28 -18.43
N GLY A 448 2.27 16.42 -17.77
CA GLY A 448 1.06 17.23 -17.74
C GLY A 448 0.06 16.85 -16.64
N VAL A 449 0.39 15.89 -15.77
CA VAL A 449 -0.46 15.55 -14.63
C VAL A 449 -0.20 16.51 -13.48
N ARG A 450 -1.22 17.21 -13.00
CA ARG A 450 -1.13 18.02 -11.78
C ARG A 450 -1.09 17.08 -10.57
N VAL A 451 -0.11 17.26 -9.70
CA VAL A 451 0.06 16.41 -8.50
C VAL A 451 0.10 17.29 -7.26
N ALA A 452 -0.87 17.08 -6.38
CA ALA A 452 -1.00 17.80 -5.12
C ALA A 452 -1.23 16.82 -3.95
N ALA A 453 -0.95 17.23 -2.72
CA ALA A 453 -1.10 16.37 -1.57
C ALA A 453 -1.81 17.04 -0.39
N LEU A 454 -2.69 16.27 0.24
CA LEU A 454 -3.27 16.55 1.54
C LEU A 454 -2.47 15.77 2.58
N PHE A 455 -1.67 16.51 3.34
CA PHE A 455 -0.74 15.92 4.30
C PHE A 455 -1.40 15.72 5.66
N MET A 456 -1.41 14.48 6.11
CA MET A 456 -1.99 14.04 7.38
C MET A 456 -0.95 13.44 8.33
N GLY A 457 0.31 13.84 8.17
CA GLY A 457 1.43 13.32 8.95
C GLY A 457 1.78 14.16 10.18
N GLU A 458 2.76 13.67 10.92
CA GLU A 458 3.34 14.34 12.08
C GLU A 458 4.21 15.53 11.68
N ASN A 459 4.57 16.36 12.66
CA ASN A 459 5.46 17.51 12.43
C ASN A 459 6.85 17.09 11.92
N SER A 460 7.32 15.94 12.33
CA SER A 460 8.60 15.34 11.92
C SER A 460 8.67 15.04 10.41
N SER A 461 7.54 14.72 9.78
CA SER A 461 7.47 14.38 8.34
C SER A 461 7.19 15.60 7.43
N VAL A 462 6.97 16.78 7.97
CA VAL A 462 6.73 18.01 7.17
C VAL A 462 7.88 18.32 6.20
N PRO A 463 9.17 18.22 6.59
CA PRO A 463 10.28 18.44 5.64
C PRO A 463 10.26 17.47 4.47
N ALA A 464 9.94 16.20 4.72
CA ALA A 464 9.80 15.18 3.69
C ALA A 464 8.65 15.50 2.73
N ALA A 465 7.48 15.85 3.26
CA ALA A 465 6.32 16.25 2.48
C ALA A 465 6.62 17.46 1.57
N ASN A 466 7.31 18.46 2.09
CA ASN A 466 7.73 19.64 1.32
C ASN A 466 8.78 19.26 0.24
N ALA A 467 9.69 18.33 0.52
CA ALA A 467 10.67 17.88 -0.46
C ALA A 467 10.01 17.11 -1.63
N ILE A 468 8.92 16.37 -1.36
CA ILE A 468 8.18 15.60 -2.36
C ILE A 468 7.26 16.49 -3.18
N TYR A 469 6.37 17.26 -2.53
CA TYR A 469 5.26 17.95 -3.20
C TYR A 469 5.51 19.45 -3.42
N GLY A 470 6.43 20.05 -2.66
CA GLY A 470 6.72 21.48 -2.74
C GLY A 470 5.55 22.34 -2.23
N ARG A 471 5.16 23.33 -3.04
CA ARG A 471 4.06 24.25 -2.72
C ARG A 471 2.65 23.66 -2.86
N ASP A 472 2.51 22.55 -3.60
CA ASP A 472 1.23 21.89 -3.86
C ASP A 472 0.89 20.91 -2.71
N LEU A 473 1.21 21.33 -1.50
CA LEU A 473 1.01 20.60 -0.25
C LEU A 473 0.16 21.40 0.69
N VAL A 474 -0.94 20.81 1.17
CA VAL A 474 -1.76 21.40 2.22
C VAL A 474 -1.86 20.43 3.38
N ARG A 475 -1.65 20.94 4.58
CA ARG A 475 -1.74 20.14 5.80
C ARG A 475 -3.13 20.17 6.40
N ILE A 476 -3.66 18.97 6.71
CA ILE A 476 -4.93 18.79 7.41
C ILE A 476 -4.65 18.09 8.75
N ARG A 477 -5.21 18.61 9.82
CA ARG A 477 -5.14 18.02 11.17
C ARG A 477 -6.50 17.58 11.68
N ARG A 478 -7.57 18.17 11.16
CA ARG A 478 -8.94 17.93 11.58
C ARG A 478 -9.88 18.06 10.40
N ILE A 479 -10.97 17.30 10.43
CA ILE A 479 -11.98 17.25 9.36
C ILE A 479 -12.61 18.61 9.08
N ASP A 480 -12.79 19.45 10.11
CA ASP A 480 -13.32 20.82 9.93
C ASP A 480 -12.43 21.70 9.03
N GLN A 481 -11.15 21.41 8.93
CA GLN A 481 -10.19 22.10 8.07
C GLN A 481 -10.24 21.58 6.61
N LEU A 482 -10.81 20.39 6.37
CA LEU A 482 -10.82 19.76 5.05
C LEU A 482 -11.39 20.66 3.97
N ALA A 483 -12.58 21.21 4.20
CA ALA A 483 -13.25 22.07 3.23
C ALA A 483 -12.40 23.28 2.85
N SER A 484 -11.84 23.99 3.85
CA SER A 484 -11.03 25.19 3.59
C SER A 484 -9.66 24.87 3.01
N ALA A 485 -9.04 23.76 3.40
CA ALA A 485 -7.71 23.36 2.98
C ALA A 485 -7.73 22.70 1.60
N ALA A 486 -8.53 21.64 1.44
CA ALA A 486 -8.71 20.95 0.17
C ALA A 486 -9.41 21.84 -0.87
N GLY A 487 -10.39 22.64 -0.44
CA GLY A 487 -11.09 23.58 -1.32
C GLY A 487 -10.14 24.58 -1.97
N ARG A 488 -9.22 25.21 -1.23
CA ARG A 488 -8.21 26.12 -1.80
C ARG A 488 -7.28 25.39 -2.77
N LEU A 489 -6.75 24.25 -2.36
CA LEU A 489 -5.86 23.47 -3.22
C LEU A 489 -6.54 23.10 -4.54
N ILE A 490 -7.76 22.57 -4.48
CA ILE A 490 -8.55 22.20 -5.66
C ILE A 490 -8.86 23.46 -6.51
N GLN A 491 -9.17 24.59 -5.90
CA GLN A 491 -9.41 25.85 -6.59
C GLN A 491 -8.16 26.34 -7.35
N ASP A 492 -6.99 26.29 -6.72
CA ASP A 492 -5.73 26.70 -7.34
C ASP A 492 -5.40 25.77 -8.52
N GLU A 493 -5.62 24.44 -8.37
CA GLU A 493 -5.41 23.47 -9.44
C GLU A 493 -6.43 23.64 -10.58
N ILE A 494 -7.71 23.88 -10.28
CA ILE A 494 -8.72 24.18 -11.32
C ILE A 494 -8.33 25.42 -12.10
N ARG A 495 -7.87 26.48 -11.44
CA ARG A 495 -7.41 27.71 -12.09
C ARG A 495 -6.26 27.42 -13.06
N GLU A 496 -5.26 26.65 -12.63
CA GLU A 496 -4.13 26.28 -13.48
C GLU A 496 -4.50 25.32 -14.63
N LEU A 497 -5.49 24.46 -14.44
CA LEU A 497 -6.01 23.57 -15.47
C LEU A 497 -6.89 24.33 -16.50
N SER A 498 -7.46 25.47 -16.11
CA SER A 498 -8.31 26.29 -16.99
C SER A 498 -7.53 27.24 -17.89
N LEU A 499 -6.25 27.47 -17.57
CA LEU A 499 -5.30 28.23 -18.39
C LEU A 499 -4.65 27.34 -19.45
#